data_50e3e8becfebdebcf13f6c6d4189bb9b
#
_entry.id   50e3e8becfebdebcf13f6c6d4189bb9b
#
_cell.length_a   1.000
_cell.length_b   1.000
_cell.length_c   1.000
_cell.angle_alpha   90.00
_cell.angle_beta   90.00
_cell.angle_gamma   90.00
#
_symmetry.space_group_name_H-M   'P 1'
#
loop_
_entity.id
_entity.type
_entity.pdbx_description
1 polymer ?
#
loop_
_entity_poly.entity_id
_entity_poly.type
_entity_poly.pdbx_seq_one_letter_code
_entity_poly.pdbx_strand_id
1 'polypeptide(L)'
;MIILFMNKIFLVDYNCFIYRRLFMKHIYRCRVCGKFVEVSMHCGIHADLFLDSAKRIRLSKLLSGLLRHYPWEIGVNVNRNGWVDIDDLVHGIKTRWRNKELYQWVTKEHIIAIAELDPKGRFEIKGNLIRARYGHSIDVRINYEIYYPDTLYHGTSIDKLKSILRDGLKPMKRCFVHATTSIENALETGRRHGKPVVLRIDVDCLKKHNIPVYKATKDIYLIPYVPRECIVYD
;
A
#
# COMPACT_ATOMS: atom_id res chain seq x y z
N MET A 1 -4.23 25.25 -10.29
CA MET A 1 -4.87 24.46 -11.37
C MET A 1 -6.25 24.08 -10.88
N ILE A 2 -7.26 24.65 -11.51
CA ILE A 2 -8.69 24.49 -11.13
C ILE A 2 -9.18 23.23 -11.84
N ILE A 3 -9.66 22.27 -11.07
CA ILE A 3 -10.36 21.10 -11.62
C ILE A 3 -11.85 21.40 -11.48
N LEU A 4 -12.48 21.68 -12.61
CA LEU A 4 -13.94 21.83 -12.70
C LEU A 4 -14.58 20.44 -12.74
N PHE A 5 -15.20 20.03 -11.65
CA PHE A 5 -16.31 19.09 -11.70
C PHE A 5 -17.60 19.92 -11.71
N MET A 6 -18.51 19.58 -12.60
CA MET A 6 -19.77 20.31 -12.71
C MET A 6 -20.43 20.43 -11.33
N ASN A 7 -20.54 21.70 -10.87
CA ASN A 7 -21.22 22.21 -9.67
C ASN A 7 -20.57 22.10 -8.29
N LYS A 8 -19.27 21.78 -8.14
CA LYS A 8 -18.55 22.12 -6.90
C LYS A 8 -17.08 22.40 -7.17
N ILE A 9 -16.64 23.64 -6.91
CA ILE A 9 -15.22 24.02 -6.91
C ILE A 9 -14.58 23.45 -5.64
N PHE A 10 -13.75 22.45 -5.77
CA PHE A 10 -12.85 22.03 -4.70
C PHE A 10 -11.48 22.68 -4.94
N LEU A 11 -11.19 23.73 -4.17
CA LEU A 11 -9.83 24.23 -3.98
C LEU A 11 -9.08 23.18 -3.15
N VAL A 12 -8.34 22.31 -3.82
CA VAL A 12 -7.40 21.41 -3.15
C VAL A 12 -6.13 22.20 -2.90
N ASP A 13 -5.91 22.57 -1.65
CA ASP A 13 -4.75 23.30 -1.20
C ASP A 13 -3.47 22.53 -1.54
N TYR A 14 -2.66 23.08 -2.46
CA TYR A 14 -1.41 22.49 -2.97
C TYR A 14 -0.39 22.25 -1.84
N ASN A 15 -0.48 23.02 -0.76
CA ASN A 15 0.40 22.91 0.41
C ASN A 15 0.10 21.68 1.29
N CYS A 16 -1.15 21.23 1.40
CA CYS A 16 -1.51 20.08 2.22
C CYS A 16 -0.91 18.75 1.72
N PHE A 17 -0.65 18.63 0.40
CA PHE A 17 -0.10 17.41 -0.21
C PHE A 17 1.42 17.29 -0.11
N ILE A 18 2.16 18.40 -0.16
CA ILE A 18 3.60 18.43 0.09
C ILE A 18 3.87 18.05 1.55
N TYR A 19 3.05 18.52 2.49
CA TYR A 19 3.17 18.21 3.92
C TYR A 19 2.98 16.72 4.23
N ARG A 20 2.04 16.00 3.61
CA ARG A 20 1.85 14.55 3.88
C ARG A 20 2.98 13.66 3.37
N ARG A 21 3.70 14.06 2.33
CA ARG A 21 4.86 13.31 1.78
C ARG A 21 6.15 13.58 2.58
N LEU A 22 6.24 14.70 3.28
CA LEU A 22 7.41 15.13 4.06
C LEU A 22 7.43 14.58 5.49
N PHE A 23 6.30 14.07 6.02
CA PHE A 23 6.22 13.66 7.42
C PHE A 23 5.77 12.19 7.60
N MET A 24 6.55 11.24 7.06
CA MET A 24 6.55 9.94 7.74
C MET A 24 7.12 10.18 9.13
N LYS A 25 6.27 9.97 10.13
CA LYS A 25 6.62 10.18 11.53
C LYS A 25 7.74 9.23 11.95
N HIS A 26 8.54 9.66 12.89
CA HIS A 26 9.43 8.78 13.62
C HIS A 26 8.61 7.69 14.33
N ILE A 27 9.24 6.57 14.63
CA ILE A 27 8.69 5.56 15.54
C ILE A 27 9.43 5.68 16.85
N TYR A 28 8.69 5.74 17.93
CA TYR A 28 9.20 5.76 19.30
C TYR A 28 8.80 4.46 20.01
N ARG A 29 9.53 4.06 21.02
CA ARG A 29 9.19 2.97 21.93
C ARG A 29 8.86 3.52 23.30
N CYS A 30 7.69 3.22 23.81
CA CYS A 30 7.29 3.65 25.16
C CYS A 30 8.04 2.83 26.21
N ARG A 31 8.67 3.51 27.18
CA ARG A 31 9.39 2.89 28.29
C ARG A 31 8.47 2.17 29.30
N VAL A 32 7.20 2.61 29.38
CA VAL A 32 6.23 2.05 30.34
C VAL A 32 5.57 0.79 29.81
N CYS A 33 4.97 0.87 28.59
CA CYS A 33 4.18 -0.23 28.05
C CYS A 33 4.86 -1.01 26.92
N GLY A 34 6.07 -0.58 26.48
CA GLY A 34 6.84 -1.22 25.41
C GLY A 34 6.29 -1.03 24.01
N LYS A 35 5.13 -0.39 23.82
CA LYS A 35 4.48 -0.22 22.51
C LYS A 35 5.26 0.73 21.60
N PHE A 36 5.21 0.44 20.31
CA PHE A 36 5.64 1.36 19.27
C PHE A 36 4.56 2.41 19.00
N VAL A 37 4.97 3.69 18.94
CA VAL A 37 4.05 4.83 18.76
C VAL A 37 4.67 5.87 17.83
N GLU A 38 3.84 6.75 17.27
CA GLU A 38 4.28 7.84 16.38
C GLU A 38 4.34 9.21 17.08
N VAL A 39 4.31 9.20 18.40
CA VAL A 39 4.35 10.40 19.25
C VAL A 39 5.49 10.29 20.26
N SER A 40 6.15 11.41 20.56
CA SER A 40 7.27 11.45 21.51
C SER A 40 6.85 11.35 22.98
N MET A 41 5.55 11.53 23.29
CA MET A 41 4.98 11.39 24.62
C MET A 41 3.95 10.26 24.63
N HIS A 42 4.10 9.28 25.53
CA HIS A 42 3.16 8.19 25.71
C HIS A 42 3.17 7.69 27.15
N CYS A 43 2.03 7.28 27.69
CA CYS A 43 1.88 6.90 29.10
C CYS A 43 2.43 7.95 30.10
N GLY A 44 2.29 9.25 29.78
CA GLY A 44 2.72 10.35 30.64
C GLY A 44 4.22 10.64 30.66
N ILE A 45 5.05 9.93 29.87
CA ILE A 45 6.50 10.13 29.81
C ILE A 45 7.00 10.25 28.36
N HIS A 46 8.24 10.73 28.19
CA HIS A 46 8.93 10.70 26.92
C HIS A 46 9.24 9.25 26.49
N ALA A 47 8.87 8.91 25.27
CA ALA A 47 9.21 7.65 24.61
C ALA A 47 10.57 7.77 23.89
N ASP A 48 11.32 6.69 23.81
CA ASP A 48 12.61 6.67 23.14
C ASP A 48 12.45 6.63 21.61
N LEU A 49 13.26 7.42 20.90
CA LEU A 49 13.34 7.32 19.44
C LEU A 49 13.86 5.92 19.06
N PHE A 50 12.99 5.12 18.43
CA PHE A 50 13.32 3.76 18.00
C PHE A 50 13.75 3.70 16.54
N LEU A 51 13.04 4.43 15.67
CA LEU A 51 13.31 4.44 14.24
C LEU A 51 13.02 5.82 13.66
N ASP A 52 14.02 6.47 13.09
CA ASP A 52 13.84 7.74 12.39
C ASP A 52 13.02 7.58 11.11
N SER A 53 12.39 8.67 10.67
CA SER A 53 11.49 8.67 9.50
C SER A 53 12.20 8.28 8.21
N ALA A 54 13.47 8.62 8.01
CA ALA A 54 14.21 8.30 6.80
C ALA A 54 14.51 6.80 6.71
N LYS A 55 14.97 6.19 7.79
CA LYS A 55 15.17 4.74 7.89
C LYS A 55 13.84 4.01 7.78
N ARG A 56 12.77 4.51 8.43
CA ARG A 56 11.41 3.96 8.32
C ARG A 56 10.93 3.90 6.87
N ILE A 57 11.04 5.00 6.12
CA ILE A 57 10.65 5.06 4.70
C ILE A 57 11.46 4.06 3.89
N ARG A 58 12.77 4.03 4.08
CA ARG A 58 13.69 3.16 3.34
C ARG A 58 13.37 1.69 3.58
N LEU A 59 13.26 1.27 4.84
CA LEU A 59 12.96 -0.11 5.19
C LEU A 59 11.54 -0.52 4.76
N SER A 60 10.54 0.34 4.94
CA SER A 60 9.17 0.06 4.50
C SER A 60 9.05 -0.13 2.98
N LYS A 61 9.83 0.62 2.18
CA LYS A 61 9.91 0.43 0.72
C LYS A 61 10.59 -0.90 0.38
N LEU A 62 11.68 -1.24 1.05
CA LEU A 62 12.39 -2.50 0.85
C LEU A 62 11.49 -3.69 1.17
N LEU A 63 10.86 -3.71 2.34
CA LEU A 63 9.91 -4.75 2.75
C LEU A 63 8.77 -4.93 1.74
N SER A 64 8.21 -3.81 1.26
CA SER A 64 7.15 -3.86 0.23
C SER A 64 7.63 -4.51 -1.08
N GLY A 65 8.87 -4.28 -1.47
CA GLY A 65 9.47 -4.88 -2.65
C GLY A 65 9.74 -6.37 -2.46
N LEU A 66 10.44 -6.72 -1.39
CA LEU A 66 10.83 -8.09 -1.08
C LEU A 66 9.60 -9.01 -0.92
N LEU A 67 8.60 -8.59 -0.18
CA LEU A 67 7.42 -9.42 0.09
C LEU A 67 6.46 -9.54 -1.10
N ARG A 68 6.58 -8.70 -2.14
CA ARG A 68 5.63 -8.65 -3.26
C ARG A 68 6.23 -9.04 -4.60
N HIS A 69 7.53 -8.77 -4.81
CA HIS A 69 8.09 -8.75 -6.15
C HIS A 69 9.35 -9.58 -6.32
N TYR A 70 10.27 -9.54 -5.37
CA TYR A 70 11.60 -10.12 -5.53
C TYR A 70 12.18 -10.76 -4.25
N PRO A 71 11.44 -11.67 -3.58
CA PRO A 71 11.94 -12.34 -2.36
C PRO A 71 13.24 -13.13 -2.60
N TRP A 72 13.43 -13.63 -3.81
CA TRP A 72 14.62 -14.41 -4.19
C TRP A 72 15.92 -13.61 -4.13
N GLU A 73 15.88 -12.26 -4.26
CA GLU A 73 17.09 -11.43 -4.16
C GLU A 73 17.77 -11.53 -2.78
N ILE A 74 17.05 -11.94 -1.75
CA ILE A 74 17.59 -12.17 -0.41
C ILE A 74 17.47 -13.63 0.02
N GLY A 75 17.04 -14.52 -0.89
CA GLY A 75 16.97 -15.95 -0.68
C GLY A 75 15.93 -16.39 0.37
N VAL A 76 14.87 -15.60 0.58
CA VAL A 76 13.78 -16.00 1.47
C VAL A 76 12.74 -16.84 0.73
N ASN A 77 12.21 -17.82 1.45
CA ASN A 77 11.14 -18.67 0.94
C ASN A 77 9.78 -18.06 1.28
N VAL A 78 8.98 -17.80 0.26
CA VAL A 78 7.60 -17.31 0.39
C VAL A 78 6.67 -18.49 0.23
N ASN A 79 5.85 -18.76 1.24
CA ASN A 79 4.87 -19.84 1.13
C ASN A 79 3.69 -19.44 0.21
N ARG A 80 2.81 -20.42 -0.10
CA ARG A 80 1.66 -20.19 -1.01
C ARG A 80 0.74 -19.06 -0.58
N ASN A 81 0.70 -18.72 0.71
CA ASN A 81 -0.15 -17.65 1.27
C ASN A 81 0.60 -16.33 1.45
N GLY A 82 1.81 -16.21 0.90
CA GLY A 82 2.62 -15.00 0.93
C GLY A 82 3.42 -14.79 2.23
N TRP A 83 3.43 -15.76 3.16
CA TRP A 83 4.14 -15.64 4.42
C TRP A 83 5.63 -15.94 4.29
N VAL A 84 6.42 -15.15 5.00
CA VAL A 84 7.87 -15.25 5.14
C VAL A 84 8.20 -15.21 6.62
N ASP A 85 9.20 -16.00 7.04
CA ASP A 85 9.75 -15.92 8.39
C ASP A 85 10.49 -14.59 8.58
N ILE A 86 10.26 -13.91 9.71
CA ILE A 86 10.84 -12.58 9.97
C ILE A 86 12.35 -12.67 10.19
N ASP A 87 12.84 -13.72 10.84
CA ASP A 87 14.27 -13.88 11.11
C ASP A 87 15.04 -14.19 9.82
N ASP A 88 14.47 -15.03 8.93
CA ASP A 88 14.99 -15.26 7.58
C ASP A 88 15.03 -13.96 6.75
N LEU A 89 13.96 -13.15 6.86
CA LEU A 89 13.88 -11.85 6.18
C LEU A 89 14.97 -10.90 6.66
N VAL A 90 15.18 -10.78 7.99
CA VAL A 90 16.26 -9.97 8.58
C VAL A 90 17.63 -10.49 8.14
N HIS A 91 17.84 -11.79 8.22
CA HIS A 91 19.10 -12.41 7.80
C HIS A 91 19.39 -12.12 6.32
N GLY A 92 18.43 -12.35 5.43
CA GLY A 92 18.58 -12.10 4.00
C GLY A 92 18.84 -10.63 3.67
N ILE A 93 18.17 -9.69 4.34
CA ILE A 93 18.40 -8.25 4.18
C ILE A 93 19.84 -7.87 4.57
N LYS A 94 20.37 -8.42 5.66
CA LYS A 94 21.70 -8.09 6.20
C LYS A 94 22.85 -8.78 5.46
N THR A 95 22.61 -9.90 4.80
CA THR A 95 23.67 -10.71 4.20
C THR A 95 23.65 -10.75 2.68
N ARG A 96 22.47 -10.77 2.06
CA ARG A 96 22.30 -11.02 0.62
C ARG A 96 21.79 -9.81 -0.17
N TRP A 97 21.11 -8.86 0.50
CA TRP A 97 20.63 -7.67 -0.21
C TRP A 97 21.80 -6.88 -0.81
N ARG A 98 21.67 -6.46 -2.08
CA ARG A 98 22.74 -5.74 -2.83
C ARG A 98 23.29 -4.50 -2.13
N ASN A 99 22.47 -3.80 -1.32
CA ASN A 99 22.85 -2.63 -0.54
C ASN A 99 22.77 -2.93 0.97
N LYS A 100 23.15 -4.14 1.39
CA LYS A 100 23.06 -4.64 2.77
C LYS A 100 23.70 -3.73 3.80
N GLU A 101 24.75 -3.00 3.42
CA GLU A 101 25.48 -2.07 4.30
C GLU A 101 24.56 -0.97 4.87
N LEU A 102 23.54 -0.57 4.11
CA LEU A 102 22.55 0.42 4.54
C LEU A 102 21.53 -0.14 5.55
N TYR A 103 21.55 -1.46 5.81
CA TYR A 103 20.53 -2.17 6.58
C TYR A 103 21.09 -3.01 7.73
N GLN A 104 22.38 -2.89 8.07
CA GLN A 104 23.03 -3.65 9.16
C GLN A 104 22.34 -3.43 10.52
N TRP A 105 21.70 -2.28 10.71
CA TRP A 105 20.93 -1.92 11.90
C TRP A 105 19.57 -2.61 12.01
N VAL A 106 19.06 -3.26 10.94
CA VAL A 106 17.73 -3.86 10.92
C VAL A 106 17.66 -5.05 11.87
N THR A 107 16.60 -5.06 12.67
CA THR A 107 16.26 -6.18 13.56
C THR A 107 14.81 -6.59 13.32
N LYS A 108 14.40 -7.71 13.90
CA LYS A 108 13.03 -8.18 13.92
C LYS A 108 12.05 -7.11 14.46
N GLU A 109 12.43 -6.42 15.54
CA GLU A 109 11.61 -5.37 16.14
C GLU A 109 11.36 -4.19 15.18
N HIS A 110 12.35 -3.83 14.34
CA HIS A 110 12.16 -2.80 13.32
C HIS A 110 11.11 -3.20 12.27
N ILE A 111 11.10 -4.48 11.87
CA ILE A 111 10.10 -5.02 10.94
C ILE A 111 8.71 -5.01 11.58
N ILE A 112 8.60 -5.45 12.83
CA ILE A 112 7.34 -5.45 13.59
C ILE A 112 6.81 -4.03 13.73
N ALA A 113 7.64 -3.08 14.18
CA ALA A 113 7.24 -1.68 14.35
C ALA A 113 6.74 -1.04 13.05
N ILE A 114 7.38 -1.34 11.91
CA ILE A 114 6.93 -0.87 10.60
C ILE A 114 5.58 -1.49 10.23
N ALA A 115 5.39 -2.79 10.48
CA ALA A 115 4.16 -3.47 10.11
C ALA A 115 2.96 -3.00 10.96
N GLU A 116 3.15 -2.81 12.26
CA GLU A 116 2.13 -2.33 13.19
C GLU A 116 1.70 -0.88 12.89
N LEU A 117 2.67 -0.02 12.55
CA LEU A 117 2.44 1.40 12.32
C LEU A 117 2.38 1.78 10.84
N ASP A 118 2.11 0.80 9.94
CA ASP A 118 1.96 1.10 8.52
C ASP A 118 0.62 1.79 8.23
N PRO A 119 0.60 3.08 7.84
CA PRO A 119 -0.64 3.81 7.66
C PRO A 119 -1.50 3.28 6.50
N LYS A 120 -0.90 2.47 5.60
CA LYS A 120 -1.58 1.85 4.45
C LYS A 120 -2.01 0.41 4.73
N GLY A 121 -1.72 -0.14 5.91
CA GLY A 121 -2.04 -1.52 6.28
C GLY A 121 -1.47 -2.56 5.32
N ARG A 122 -0.26 -2.30 4.75
CA ARG A 122 0.33 -3.16 3.71
C ARG A 122 0.81 -4.51 4.23
N PHE A 123 1.11 -4.59 5.52
CA PHE A 123 1.73 -5.77 6.12
C PHE A 123 0.81 -6.44 7.12
N GLU A 124 1.01 -7.73 7.30
CA GLU A 124 0.34 -8.56 8.29
C GLU A 124 1.37 -9.42 8.99
N ILE A 125 1.26 -9.52 10.31
CA ILE A 125 2.11 -10.37 11.17
C ILE A 125 1.25 -11.44 11.83
N LYS A 126 1.77 -12.67 11.87
CA LYS A 126 1.21 -13.78 12.61
C LYS A 126 2.34 -14.58 13.27
N GLY A 127 2.52 -14.42 14.59
CA GLY A 127 3.68 -14.97 15.28
C GLY A 127 5.00 -14.44 14.71
N ASN A 128 5.86 -15.32 14.22
CA ASN A 128 7.13 -14.96 13.59
C ASN A 128 7.03 -14.75 12.05
N LEU A 129 5.85 -14.78 11.50
CA LEU A 129 5.64 -14.67 10.07
C LEU A 129 5.13 -13.27 9.68
N ILE A 130 5.60 -12.77 8.55
CA ILE A 130 5.13 -11.54 7.92
C ILE A 130 4.73 -11.79 6.48
N ARG A 131 3.70 -11.08 5.99
CA ARG A 131 3.38 -11.02 4.56
C ARG A 131 2.94 -9.62 4.13
N ALA A 132 3.00 -9.35 2.84
CA ALA A 132 2.23 -8.25 2.28
C ALA A 132 0.77 -8.66 2.14
N ARG A 133 -0.18 -7.78 2.51
CA ARG A 133 -1.61 -8.06 2.36
C ARG A 133 -2.08 -8.03 0.91
N TYR A 134 -1.40 -7.27 0.04
CA TYR A 134 -1.82 -7.07 -1.37
C TYR A 134 -0.67 -6.56 -2.23
N GLY A 135 -0.89 -6.56 -3.54
CA GLY A 135 0.00 -5.90 -4.50
C GLY A 135 1.12 -6.78 -5.05
N HIS A 136 0.96 -8.10 -4.96
CA HIS A 136 1.93 -9.08 -5.44
C HIS A 136 2.01 -9.13 -6.96
N SER A 137 3.22 -9.41 -7.46
CA SER A 137 3.48 -9.86 -8.82
C SER A 137 4.03 -11.30 -8.86
N ILE A 138 4.20 -11.90 -7.68
CA ILE A 138 4.55 -13.32 -7.50
C ILE A 138 3.28 -14.13 -7.27
N ASP A 139 3.30 -15.42 -7.55
CA ASP A 139 2.16 -16.32 -7.38
C ASP A 139 1.94 -16.62 -5.89
N VAL A 140 0.97 -15.93 -5.30
CA VAL A 140 0.51 -16.16 -3.93
C VAL A 140 -1.01 -16.24 -3.90
N ARG A 141 -1.54 -17.09 -3.04
CA ARG A 141 -2.98 -17.30 -2.86
C ARG A 141 -3.40 -16.77 -1.50
N ILE A 142 -3.88 -15.54 -1.47
CA ILE A 142 -4.42 -14.92 -0.26
C ILE A 142 -5.95 -15.01 -0.34
N ASN A 143 -6.56 -15.58 0.68
CA ASN A 143 -8.01 -15.61 0.79
C ASN A 143 -8.48 -14.23 1.25
N TYR A 144 -9.08 -13.48 0.33
CA TYR A 144 -9.71 -12.20 0.61
C TYR A 144 -11.21 -12.38 0.81
N GLU A 145 -11.78 -11.56 1.69
CA GLU A 145 -13.22 -11.41 1.81
C GLU A 145 -13.79 -10.74 0.55
N ILE A 146 -14.87 -11.29 0.00
CA ILE A 146 -15.63 -10.60 -1.06
C ILE A 146 -16.53 -9.55 -0.40
N TYR A 147 -16.33 -8.30 -0.78
CA TYR A 147 -17.07 -7.18 -0.22
C TYR A 147 -17.28 -6.10 -1.28
N TYR A 148 -18.51 -5.65 -1.46
CA TYR A 148 -18.88 -4.63 -2.42
C TYR A 148 -19.17 -3.32 -1.68
N PRO A 149 -18.23 -2.35 -1.67
CA PRO A 149 -18.48 -1.02 -1.09
C PRO A 149 -19.33 -0.17 -2.03
N ASP A 150 -19.91 0.93 -1.53
CA ASP A 150 -20.78 1.80 -2.32
C ASP A 150 -20.08 2.40 -3.54
N THR A 151 -18.82 2.76 -3.42
CA THR A 151 -18.06 3.37 -4.51
C THR A 151 -16.58 3.04 -4.42
N LEU A 152 -15.96 2.84 -5.57
CA LEU A 152 -14.52 2.63 -5.72
C LEU A 152 -13.91 3.61 -6.71
N TYR A 153 -12.64 3.95 -6.48
CA TYR A 153 -11.85 4.84 -7.33
C TYR A 153 -10.56 4.16 -7.77
N HIS A 154 -10.17 4.44 -9.01
CA HIS A 154 -8.88 4.03 -9.55
C HIS A 154 -8.10 5.24 -10.04
N GLY A 155 -6.88 5.41 -9.54
CA GLY A 155 -5.97 6.49 -9.96
C GLY A 155 -5.05 6.04 -11.09
N THR A 156 -5.06 6.78 -12.18
CA THR A 156 -4.23 6.54 -13.36
C THR A 156 -3.66 7.85 -13.92
N SER A 157 -2.97 7.80 -15.07
CA SER A 157 -2.54 8.99 -15.80
C SER A 157 -3.36 9.22 -17.06
N ILE A 158 -3.43 10.47 -17.49
CA ILE A 158 -4.15 10.89 -18.71
C ILE A 158 -3.70 10.09 -19.94
N ASP A 159 -2.42 9.75 -20.04
CA ASP A 159 -1.87 9.00 -21.17
C ASP A 159 -2.47 7.60 -21.32
N LYS A 160 -2.94 7.02 -20.21
CA LYS A 160 -3.58 5.69 -20.19
C LYS A 160 -5.09 5.74 -20.35
N LEU A 161 -5.69 6.92 -20.24
CA LEU A 161 -7.14 7.08 -20.21
C LEU A 161 -7.80 6.49 -21.47
N LYS A 162 -7.29 6.83 -22.65
CA LYS A 162 -7.85 6.34 -23.95
C LYS A 162 -7.89 4.81 -24.02
N SER A 163 -6.83 4.14 -23.60
CA SER A 163 -6.78 2.67 -23.61
C SER A 163 -7.73 2.07 -22.56
N ILE A 164 -7.83 2.68 -21.38
CA ILE A 164 -8.72 2.22 -20.31
C ILE A 164 -10.19 2.36 -20.72
N LEU A 165 -10.58 3.48 -21.31
CA LEU A 165 -11.96 3.70 -21.79
C LEU A 165 -12.34 2.79 -22.96
N ARG A 166 -11.37 2.26 -23.72
CA ARG A 166 -11.60 1.29 -24.78
C ARG A 166 -11.66 -0.16 -24.24
N ASP A 167 -10.69 -0.55 -23.40
CA ASP A 167 -10.40 -1.94 -23.05
C ASP A 167 -10.77 -2.32 -21.60
N GLY A 168 -11.20 -1.37 -20.77
CA GLY A 168 -11.38 -1.54 -19.33
C GLY A 168 -10.07 -1.49 -18.56
N LEU A 169 -10.15 -1.71 -17.23
CA LEU A 169 -8.98 -1.85 -16.37
C LEU A 169 -8.55 -3.30 -16.28
N LYS A 170 -7.33 -3.58 -16.66
CA LYS A 170 -6.70 -4.91 -16.58
C LYS A 170 -5.54 -4.90 -15.60
N PRO A 171 -5.29 -6.00 -14.89
CA PRO A 171 -4.06 -6.18 -14.13
C PRO A 171 -2.86 -6.07 -15.08
N MET A 172 -1.84 -5.28 -14.70
CA MET A 172 -0.62 -5.14 -15.52
C MET A 172 0.47 -6.10 -15.00
N LYS A 173 1.37 -5.58 -14.15
CA LYS A 173 2.42 -6.38 -13.51
C LYS A 173 1.96 -7.06 -12.21
N ARG A 174 0.75 -6.80 -11.75
CA ARG A 174 0.16 -7.34 -10.53
C ARG A 174 -0.93 -8.36 -10.87
N CYS A 175 -1.36 -9.12 -9.86
CA CYS A 175 -2.43 -10.11 -10.04
C CYS A 175 -3.83 -9.49 -10.13
N PHE A 176 -4.01 -8.25 -9.66
CA PHE A 176 -5.31 -7.57 -9.58
C PHE A 176 -5.21 -6.10 -9.95
N VAL A 177 -6.32 -5.54 -10.43
CA VAL A 177 -6.59 -4.09 -10.45
C VAL A 177 -6.77 -3.63 -9.00
N HIS A 178 -6.10 -2.54 -8.62
CA HIS A 178 -6.22 -1.94 -7.29
C HIS A 178 -7.18 -0.77 -7.34
N ALA A 179 -8.16 -0.79 -6.47
CA ALA A 179 -9.10 0.31 -6.28
C ALA A 179 -9.10 0.75 -4.81
N THR A 180 -9.66 1.91 -4.53
CA THR A 180 -9.73 2.48 -3.18
C THR A 180 -11.04 3.22 -2.99
N THR A 181 -11.51 3.30 -1.74
CA THR A 181 -12.66 4.13 -1.38
C THR A 181 -12.32 5.62 -1.21
N SER A 182 -11.02 5.99 -1.23
CA SER A 182 -10.55 7.37 -1.08
C SER A 182 -10.13 7.96 -2.43
N ILE A 183 -10.76 9.07 -2.82
CA ILE A 183 -10.40 9.86 -4.01
C ILE A 183 -8.95 10.38 -3.88
N GLU A 184 -8.53 10.81 -2.69
CA GLU A 184 -7.19 11.33 -2.43
C GLU A 184 -6.13 10.26 -2.66
N ASN A 185 -6.38 9.02 -2.21
CA ASN A 185 -5.47 7.90 -2.43
C ASN A 185 -5.39 7.52 -3.92
N ALA A 186 -6.51 7.57 -4.64
CA ALA A 186 -6.55 7.37 -6.08
C ALA A 186 -5.75 8.47 -6.80
N LEU A 187 -5.97 9.74 -6.45
CA LEU A 187 -5.25 10.87 -7.02
C LEU A 187 -3.74 10.79 -6.75
N GLU A 188 -3.32 10.45 -5.51
CA GLU A 188 -1.91 10.22 -5.18
C GLU A 188 -1.30 9.11 -6.05
N THR A 189 -2.06 8.05 -6.31
CA THR A 189 -1.62 6.95 -7.16
C THR A 189 -1.44 7.40 -8.60
N GLY A 190 -2.41 8.14 -9.15
CA GLY A 190 -2.34 8.69 -10.50
C GLY A 190 -1.12 9.60 -10.72
N ARG A 191 -0.81 10.47 -9.76
CA ARG A 191 0.36 11.38 -9.80
C ARG A 191 1.71 10.67 -9.95
N ARG A 192 1.83 9.42 -9.53
CA ARG A 192 3.07 8.63 -9.69
C ARG A 192 3.31 8.19 -11.13
N HIS A 193 2.29 8.28 -11.97
CA HIS A 193 2.30 7.81 -13.34
C HIS A 193 2.22 8.93 -14.39
N GLY A 194 2.12 10.19 -13.98
CA GLY A 194 2.02 11.36 -14.85
C GLY A 194 0.92 12.34 -14.42
N LYS A 195 0.29 13.04 -15.38
CA LYS A 195 -0.86 13.90 -15.10
C LYS A 195 -2.03 13.03 -14.58
N PRO A 196 -2.47 13.21 -13.32
CA PRO A 196 -3.38 12.26 -12.69
C PRO A 196 -4.80 12.37 -13.24
N VAL A 197 -5.44 11.21 -13.32
CA VAL A 197 -6.87 11.05 -13.57
C VAL A 197 -7.41 10.08 -12.53
N VAL A 198 -8.59 10.35 -12.01
CA VAL A 198 -9.33 9.45 -11.12
C VAL A 198 -10.56 8.95 -11.87
N LEU A 199 -10.69 7.63 -11.94
CA LEU A 199 -11.83 6.95 -12.51
C LEU A 199 -12.70 6.43 -11.37
N ARG A 200 -14.02 6.62 -11.45
CA ARG A 200 -14.98 5.99 -10.56
C ARG A 200 -15.36 4.63 -11.14
N ILE A 201 -15.42 3.62 -10.29
CA ILE A 201 -15.82 2.27 -10.65
C ILE A 201 -17.25 2.06 -10.11
N ASP A 202 -18.14 1.70 -11.00
CA ASP A 202 -19.52 1.31 -10.66
C ASP A 202 -19.51 -0.11 -10.08
N VAL A 203 -19.69 -0.19 -8.77
CA VAL A 203 -19.63 -1.45 -8.01
C VAL A 203 -20.87 -2.31 -8.29
N ASP A 204 -22.04 -1.69 -8.51
CA ASP A 204 -23.25 -2.42 -8.87
C ASP A 204 -23.14 -3.05 -10.27
N CYS A 205 -22.48 -2.34 -11.19
CA CYS A 205 -22.14 -2.90 -12.49
C CYS A 205 -21.24 -4.14 -12.34
N LEU A 206 -20.18 -4.08 -11.52
CA LEU A 206 -19.33 -5.25 -11.25
C LEU A 206 -20.11 -6.42 -10.68
N LYS A 207 -21.03 -6.15 -9.75
CA LYS A 207 -21.89 -7.16 -9.13
C LYS A 207 -22.82 -7.83 -10.16
N LYS A 208 -23.42 -7.05 -11.06
CA LYS A 208 -24.26 -7.56 -12.16
C LYS A 208 -23.45 -8.45 -13.12
N HIS A 209 -22.18 -8.17 -13.32
CA HIS A 209 -21.27 -8.98 -14.14
C HIS A 209 -20.64 -10.17 -13.37
N ASN A 210 -21.05 -10.43 -12.13
CA ASN A 210 -20.47 -11.47 -11.25
C ASN A 210 -18.95 -11.32 -11.06
N ILE A 211 -18.42 -10.10 -11.10
CA ILE A 211 -17.00 -9.83 -10.88
C ILE A 211 -16.78 -9.61 -9.39
N PRO A 212 -15.97 -10.45 -8.72
CA PRO A 212 -15.74 -10.31 -7.29
C PRO A 212 -14.90 -9.08 -6.99
N VAL A 213 -15.26 -8.39 -5.91
CA VAL A 213 -14.49 -7.30 -5.32
C VAL A 213 -13.92 -7.80 -3.99
N TYR A 214 -12.61 -7.88 -3.89
CA TYR A 214 -11.90 -8.41 -2.72
C TYR A 214 -11.43 -7.29 -1.81
N LYS A 215 -11.75 -7.36 -0.53
CA LYS A 215 -11.31 -6.40 0.48
C LYS A 215 -9.92 -6.79 0.99
N ALA A 216 -8.89 -6.00 0.66
CA ALA A 216 -7.53 -6.24 1.13
C ALA A 216 -7.19 -5.47 2.41
N THR A 217 -7.71 -4.24 2.55
CA THR A 217 -7.63 -3.42 3.77
C THR A 217 -8.92 -2.62 3.91
N LYS A 218 -9.01 -1.73 4.91
CA LYS A 218 -10.17 -0.84 5.05
C LYS A 218 -10.43 0.03 3.81
N ASP A 219 -9.37 0.44 3.10
CA ASP A 219 -9.44 1.39 1.98
C ASP A 219 -9.02 0.82 0.64
N ILE A 220 -8.41 -0.39 0.59
CA ILE A 220 -7.88 -1.00 -0.64
C ILE A 220 -8.66 -2.23 -1.01
N TYR A 221 -9.09 -2.25 -2.27
CA TYR A 221 -9.85 -3.32 -2.89
C TYR A 221 -9.13 -3.85 -4.12
N LEU A 222 -9.31 -5.14 -4.38
CA LEU A 222 -8.69 -5.86 -5.48
C LEU A 222 -9.77 -6.43 -6.38
N ILE A 223 -9.64 -6.21 -7.68
CA ILE A 223 -10.62 -6.63 -8.67
C ILE A 223 -9.87 -7.39 -9.77
N PRO A 224 -10.34 -8.56 -10.22
CA PRO A 224 -9.66 -9.31 -11.29
C PRO A 224 -9.49 -8.47 -12.56
N TYR A 225 -10.53 -7.77 -12.97
CA TYR A 225 -10.56 -6.79 -14.06
C TYR A 225 -11.81 -5.91 -13.91
N VAL A 226 -11.81 -4.72 -14.54
CA VAL A 226 -12.98 -3.85 -14.57
C VAL A 226 -13.39 -3.63 -16.02
N PRO A 227 -14.57 -4.11 -16.46
CA PRO A 227 -15.09 -3.83 -17.79
C PRO A 227 -15.24 -2.33 -18.05
N ARG A 228 -15.12 -1.90 -19.29
CA ARG A 228 -15.22 -0.48 -19.66
C ARG A 228 -16.57 0.15 -19.26
N GLU A 229 -17.65 -0.60 -19.38
CA GLU A 229 -19.02 -0.20 -19.02
C GLU A 229 -19.21 0.04 -17.52
N CYS A 230 -18.34 -0.54 -16.68
CA CYS A 230 -18.34 -0.31 -15.24
C CYS A 230 -17.38 0.83 -14.82
N ILE A 231 -16.83 1.58 -15.77
CA ILE A 231 -15.97 2.72 -15.52
C ILE A 231 -16.74 4.00 -15.82
N VAL A 232 -16.82 4.88 -14.83
CA VAL A 232 -17.42 6.22 -14.98
C VAL A 232 -16.29 7.24 -14.96
N TYR A 233 -16.24 8.03 -16.01
CA TYR A 233 -15.32 9.14 -16.15
C TYR A 233 -16.14 10.37 -16.58
N ASP A 234 -16.27 11.33 -15.68
CA ASP A 234 -16.98 12.61 -15.88
C ASP A 234 -16.01 13.74 -16.16
#